data_219896c424ce4dc7c73f36a068c83860
#
_entry.id   219896c424ce4dc7c73f36a068c83860
#
_cell.length_a   1.000
_cell.length_b   1.000
_cell.length_c   1.000
_cell.angle_alpha   90.00
_cell.angle_beta   90.00
_cell.angle_gamma   90.00
#
_symmetry.space_group_name_H-M   'P 1'
#
loop_
_entity.id
_entity.type
_entity.pdbx_description
1 polymer ?
#
loop_
_entity_poly.entity_id
_entity_poly.type
_entity_poly.pdbx_seq_one_letter_code
_entity_poly.pdbx_strand_id
1 'polypeptide(L)'
;MQFVCVSDLRVQAKRRLPKFVFDYLDGGAGSETGVRRNEQAFDALMLEPRALVNIESRDLSMNLFGRRWAAPFGIAPIGLGNLIRPRAEEAIARAAAAADIPYTLSTAANTKLERIAEIAPGNAWFQLYVSRRDEDVADIVERAERAGYDVLVLTVDVPLAARRLRDLRNDFVVPFKITPRVALELLTHPRWSLETLSAGVPRFVNVEQYAPMVNRQSIAAYLNSEIRGRFDWEDLKKLRARWRGR
;
A
#
# COMPACT_ATOMS: atom_id res chain seq x y z
N MET A 1 -13.50 -5.12 23.24
CA MET A 1 -12.31 -4.28 23.56
C MET A 1 -12.55 -2.95 22.85
N GLN A 2 -12.57 -1.85 23.58
CA GLN A 2 -12.68 -0.52 23.00
C GLN A 2 -11.27 -0.11 22.52
N PHE A 3 -11.15 0.34 21.27
CA PHE A 3 -9.89 0.88 20.76
C PHE A 3 -9.84 2.38 21.06
N VAL A 4 -8.79 2.80 21.74
CA VAL A 4 -8.62 4.20 22.15
C VAL A 4 -7.56 4.88 21.29
N CYS A 5 -6.57 4.10 20.80
CA CYS A 5 -5.50 4.60 19.95
C CYS A 5 -5.04 3.56 18.93
N VAL A 6 -4.18 3.98 17.99
CA VAL A 6 -3.63 3.09 16.94
C VAL A 6 -2.80 1.94 17.53
N SER A 7 -2.13 2.17 18.66
CA SER A 7 -1.35 1.13 19.33
C SER A 7 -2.22 -0.05 19.79
N ASP A 8 -3.48 0.18 20.17
CA ASP A 8 -4.40 -0.90 20.52
C ASP A 8 -4.71 -1.78 19.30
N LEU A 9 -4.85 -1.17 18.12
CA LEU A 9 -5.04 -1.90 16.86
C LEU A 9 -3.81 -2.74 16.51
N ARG A 10 -2.60 -2.21 16.73
CA ARG A 10 -1.33 -2.95 16.55
C ARG A 10 -1.28 -4.19 17.45
N VAL A 11 -1.63 -4.06 18.72
CA VAL A 11 -1.70 -5.19 19.67
C VAL A 11 -2.71 -6.22 19.21
N GLN A 12 -3.88 -5.78 18.75
CA GLN A 12 -4.92 -6.67 18.23
C GLN A 12 -4.49 -7.37 16.92
N ALA A 13 -3.84 -6.65 16.01
CA ALA A 13 -3.28 -7.21 14.79
C ALA A 13 -2.27 -8.31 15.11
N LYS A 14 -1.36 -8.06 16.05
CA LYS A 14 -0.36 -9.05 16.51
C LYS A 14 -0.97 -10.35 17.04
N ARG A 15 -2.14 -10.26 17.69
CA ARG A 15 -2.86 -11.44 18.23
C ARG A 15 -3.64 -12.19 17.16
N ARG A 16 -4.05 -11.50 16.10
CA ARG A 16 -4.96 -12.03 15.09
C ARG A 16 -4.25 -12.60 13.87
N LEU A 17 -3.10 -12.04 13.55
CA LEU A 17 -2.35 -12.39 12.34
C LEU A 17 -1.28 -13.44 12.64
N PRO A 18 -1.08 -14.41 11.74
CA PRO A 18 0.12 -15.24 11.77
C PRO A 18 1.38 -14.36 11.85
N LYS A 19 2.40 -14.87 12.52
CA LYS A 19 3.61 -14.08 12.78
C LYS A 19 4.25 -13.54 11.49
N PHE A 20 4.33 -14.34 10.44
CA PHE A 20 4.93 -13.91 9.18
C PHE A 20 4.14 -12.76 8.52
N VAL A 21 2.80 -12.75 8.65
CA VAL A 21 1.93 -11.67 8.15
C VAL A 21 2.09 -10.41 9.01
N PHE A 22 2.10 -10.58 10.33
CA PHE A 22 2.30 -9.46 11.26
C PHE A 22 3.68 -8.82 11.07
N ASP A 23 4.74 -9.62 10.96
CA ASP A 23 6.10 -9.13 10.74
C ASP A 23 6.25 -8.39 9.40
N TYR A 24 5.52 -8.83 8.36
CA TYR A 24 5.45 -8.10 7.10
C TYR A 24 4.79 -6.72 7.28
N LEU A 25 3.67 -6.65 7.99
CA LEU A 25 2.92 -5.40 8.21
C LEU A 25 3.71 -4.42 9.10
N ASP A 26 4.26 -4.92 10.21
CA ASP A 26 4.83 -4.14 11.32
C ASP A 26 6.33 -3.85 11.14
N GLY A 27 7.02 -4.67 10.35
CA GLY A 27 8.47 -4.61 10.19
C GLY A 27 8.93 -3.58 9.17
N GLY A 28 10.19 -3.19 9.32
CA GLY A 28 10.91 -2.29 8.42
C GLY A 28 12.19 -2.88 7.86
N ALA A 29 12.94 -2.06 7.14
CA ALA A 29 14.24 -2.44 6.58
C ALA A 29 15.35 -2.43 7.63
N GLY A 30 16.34 -3.32 7.46
CA GLY A 30 17.53 -3.40 8.30
C GLY A 30 17.20 -3.55 9.78
N SER A 31 17.83 -2.73 10.61
CA SER A 31 17.58 -2.67 12.08
C SER A 31 16.31 -1.91 12.47
N GLU A 32 15.48 -1.52 11.51
CA GLU A 32 14.24 -0.75 11.72
C GLU A 32 14.46 0.65 12.34
N THR A 33 15.66 1.21 12.17
CA THR A 33 15.95 2.56 12.64
C THR A 33 15.09 3.61 11.95
N GLY A 34 14.77 3.42 10.66
CA GLY A 34 13.85 4.29 9.92
C GLY A 34 12.44 4.30 10.52
N VAL A 35 11.91 3.12 10.91
CA VAL A 35 10.60 3.02 11.57
C VAL A 35 10.59 3.83 12.86
N ARG A 36 11.58 3.61 13.73
CA ARG A 36 11.69 4.37 15.00
C ARG A 36 11.83 5.87 14.78
N ARG A 37 12.64 6.30 13.79
CA ARG A 37 12.79 7.72 13.45
C ARG A 37 11.49 8.34 12.96
N ASN A 38 10.72 7.63 12.16
CA ASN A 38 9.43 8.10 11.68
C ASN A 38 8.43 8.31 12.83
N GLU A 39 8.39 7.39 13.80
CA GLU A 39 7.57 7.55 15.01
C GLU A 39 8.04 8.76 15.84
N GLN A 40 9.34 8.85 16.12
CA GLN A 40 9.93 9.94 16.91
C GLN A 40 9.84 11.33 16.24
N ALA A 41 9.72 11.38 14.91
CA ALA A 41 9.57 12.65 14.21
C ALA A 41 8.29 13.39 14.61
N PHE A 42 7.23 12.67 14.96
CA PHE A 42 6.00 13.30 15.47
C PHE A 42 6.19 13.86 16.88
N ASP A 43 7.00 13.22 17.74
CA ASP A 43 7.30 13.69 19.10
C ASP A 43 8.09 15.01 19.10
N ALA A 44 8.83 15.28 18.01
CA ALA A 44 9.59 16.50 17.84
C ALA A 44 8.73 17.71 17.41
N LEU A 45 7.47 17.47 16.99
CA LEU A 45 6.56 18.53 16.58
C LEU A 45 5.79 19.06 17.79
N MET A 46 5.93 20.35 18.04
CA MET A 46 5.23 21.05 19.13
C MET A 46 4.04 21.79 18.56
N LEU A 47 2.88 21.66 19.23
CA LEU A 47 1.69 22.44 18.91
C LEU A 47 1.65 23.68 19.80
N GLU A 48 1.54 24.85 19.19
CA GLU A 48 1.33 26.12 19.89
C GLU A 48 -0.18 26.38 20.03
N PRO A 49 -0.75 26.24 21.23
CA PRO A 49 -2.18 26.47 21.42
C PRO A 49 -2.50 27.99 21.40
N ARG A 50 -3.61 28.34 20.76
CA ARG A 50 -4.14 29.70 20.78
C ARG A 50 -5.29 29.79 21.77
N ALA A 51 -5.13 30.58 22.83
CA ALA A 51 -6.18 30.85 23.79
C ALA A 51 -7.19 31.90 23.26
N LEU A 52 -8.39 31.91 23.80
CA LEU A 52 -9.47 32.88 23.52
C LEU A 52 -9.89 32.93 22.03
N VAL A 53 -9.72 31.85 21.30
CA VAL A 53 -10.21 31.70 19.93
C VAL A 53 -11.47 30.86 19.94
N ASN A 54 -12.55 31.34 19.30
CA ASN A 54 -13.74 30.53 19.13
C ASN A 54 -13.45 29.33 18.21
N ILE A 55 -13.66 28.12 18.71
CA ILE A 55 -13.43 26.85 18.02
C ILE A 55 -14.70 26.04 17.78
N GLU A 56 -15.89 26.67 17.89
CA GLU A 56 -17.19 25.98 17.62
C GLU A 56 -17.25 25.46 16.19
N SER A 57 -16.70 26.20 15.23
CA SER A 57 -16.56 25.76 13.84
C SER A 57 -15.08 25.52 13.49
N ARG A 58 -14.76 24.28 13.13
CA ARG A 58 -13.42 23.88 12.72
C ARG A 58 -13.46 23.40 11.29
N ASP A 59 -12.62 23.98 10.43
CA ASP A 59 -12.45 23.56 9.06
C ASP A 59 -11.05 22.95 8.90
N LEU A 60 -10.98 21.65 8.63
CA LEU A 60 -9.76 20.91 8.34
C LEU A 60 -9.56 20.70 6.84
N SER A 61 -10.47 21.21 6.01
CA SER A 61 -10.40 21.01 4.57
C SER A 61 -9.19 21.71 3.95
N MET A 62 -8.71 21.12 2.86
CA MET A 62 -7.66 21.74 2.06
C MET A 62 -7.94 21.57 0.57
N ASN A 63 -7.44 22.52 -0.21
CA ASN A 63 -7.45 22.41 -1.67
C ASN A 63 -6.14 21.76 -2.14
N LEU A 64 -6.25 20.63 -2.84
CA LEU A 64 -5.12 19.95 -3.44
C LEU A 64 -5.50 19.43 -4.82
N PHE A 65 -4.68 19.74 -5.82
CA PHE A 65 -4.88 19.35 -7.22
C PHE A 65 -6.24 19.77 -7.82
N GLY A 66 -6.75 20.95 -7.40
CA GLY A 66 -8.02 21.50 -7.91
C GLY A 66 -9.27 20.92 -7.26
N ARG A 67 -9.13 20.08 -6.24
CA ARG A 67 -10.23 19.53 -5.45
C ARG A 67 -10.09 19.93 -3.98
N ARG A 68 -11.22 20.22 -3.34
CA ARG A 68 -11.30 20.40 -1.88
C ARG A 68 -11.49 19.06 -1.22
N TRP A 69 -10.62 18.74 -0.26
CA TRP A 69 -10.64 17.53 0.55
C TRP A 69 -11.06 17.85 1.97
N ALA A 70 -11.73 16.92 2.64
CA ALA A 70 -12.23 17.12 4.00
C ALA A 70 -11.12 17.24 5.06
N ALA A 71 -9.90 16.74 4.76
CA ALA A 71 -8.77 16.77 5.68
C ALA A 71 -7.43 16.84 4.91
N PRO A 72 -6.36 17.39 5.54
CA PRO A 72 -5.04 17.55 4.92
C PRO A 72 -4.20 16.27 4.94
N PHE A 73 -4.82 15.10 4.80
CA PHE A 73 -4.14 13.81 4.74
C PHE A 73 -4.93 12.83 3.86
N GLY A 74 -4.26 11.78 3.44
CA GLY A 74 -4.84 10.67 2.70
C GLY A 74 -4.26 9.33 3.15
N ILE A 75 -4.76 8.25 2.58
CA ILE A 75 -4.28 6.91 2.87
C ILE A 75 -3.16 6.55 1.90
N ALA A 76 -1.99 6.27 2.45
CA ALA A 76 -0.80 5.91 1.70
C ALA A 76 -0.94 4.54 0.99
N PRO A 77 -0.19 4.30 -0.11
CA PRO A 77 -0.21 3.03 -0.81
C PRO A 77 0.41 1.92 0.03
N ILE A 78 -0.30 0.80 0.10
CA ILE A 78 0.15 -0.41 0.81
C ILE A 78 0.08 -1.58 -0.15
N GLY A 79 1.20 -2.28 -0.34
CA GLY A 79 1.22 -3.54 -1.08
C GLY A 79 0.68 -4.69 -0.23
N LEU A 80 0.06 -5.68 -0.87
CA LEU A 80 -0.45 -6.88 -0.21
C LEU A 80 -1.48 -6.61 0.90
N GLY A 81 -2.30 -5.58 0.76
CA GLY A 81 -3.32 -5.23 1.78
C GLY A 81 -4.27 -6.38 2.10
N ASN A 82 -4.66 -7.16 1.09
CA ASN A 82 -5.57 -8.28 1.27
C ASN A 82 -4.93 -9.51 1.95
N LEU A 83 -3.59 -9.55 2.10
CA LEU A 83 -2.91 -10.54 2.92
C LEU A 83 -3.20 -10.34 4.41
N ILE A 84 -3.36 -9.10 4.84
CA ILE A 84 -3.67 -8.75 6.23
C ILE A 84 -5.11 -9.15 6.55
N ARG A 85 -6.01 -8.81 5.65
CA ARG A 85 -7.42 -9.18 5.71
C ARG A 85 -8.01 -9.21 4.30
N PRO A 86 -8.78 -10.24 3.93
CA PRO A 86 -9.50 -10.26 2.66
C PRO A 86 -10.34 -9.01 2.43
N ARG A 87 -10.26 -8.44 1.24
CA ARG A 87 -10.95 -7.20 0.82
C ARG A 87 -10.58 -5.96 1.65
N ALA A 88 -9.40 -5.95 2.31
CA ALA A 88 -8.96 -4.78 3.08
C ALA A 88 -8.86 -3.53 2.20
N GLU A 89 -8.28 -3.65 1.00
CA GLU A 89 -8.12 -2.54 0.07
C GLU A 89 -9.46 -1.93 -0.35
N GLU A 90 -10.48 -2.77 -0.65
CA GLU A 90 -11.82 -2.27 -0.94
C GLU A 90 -12.47 -1.57 0.28
N ALA A 91 -12.29 -2.14 1.48
CA ALA A 91 -12.84 -1.55 2.69
C ALA A 91 -12.21 -0.20 3.01
N ILE A 92 -10.89 -0.08 2.82
CA ILE A 92 -10.14 1.16 3.00
C ILE A 92 -10.57 2.20 1.95
N ALA A 93 -10.73 1.80 0.69
CA ALA A 93 -11.18 2.70 -0.37
C ALA A 93 -12.59 3.26 -0.08
N ARG A 94 -13.53 2.41 0.37
CA ARG A 94 -14.87 2.87 0.80
C ARG A 94 -14.80 3.85 1.97
N ALA A 95 -13.97 3.56 2.97
CA ALA A 95 -13.79 4.43 4.13
C ALA A 95 -13.20 5.79 3.74
N ALA A 96 -12.20 5.80 2.86
CA ALA A 96 -11.60 7.02 2.33
C ALA A 96 -12.61 7.86 1.55
N ALA A 97 -13.41 7.23 0.67
CA ALA A 97 -14.46 7.91 -0.08
C ALA A 97 -15.54 8.49 0.85
N ALA A 98 -15.95 7.74 1.87
CA ALA A 98 -16.94 8.22 2.85
C ALA A 98 -16.41 9.37 3.72
N ALA A 99 -15.09 9.42 3.96
CA ALA A 99 -14.43 10.50 4.70
C ALA A 99 -14.00 11.67 3.80
N ASP A 100 -14.23 11.59 2.50
CA ASP A 100 -13.78 12.54 1.47
C ASP A 100 -12.28 12.88 1.57
N ILE A 101 -11.46 11.83 1.69
CA ILE A 101 -9.99 11.91 1.66
C ILE A 101 -9.41 11.04 0.54
N PRO A 102 -8.19 11.32 0.06
CA PRO A 102 -7.54 10.49 -0.96
C PRO A 102 -7.21 9.09 -0.44
N TYR A 103 -7.38 8.08 -1.30
CA TYR A 103 -6.84 6.74 -1.12
C TYR A 103 -5.88 6.41 -2.27
N THR A 104 -4.63 6.13 -1.95
CA THR A 104 -3.64 5.75 -2.96
C THR A 104 -3.55 4.22 -3.07
N LEU A 105 -3.93 3.68 -4.22
CA LEU A 105 -3.77 2.26 -4.51
C LEU A 105 -2.34 1.97 -4.95
N SER A 106 -1.73 0.94 -4.37
CA SER A 106 -0.38 0.50 -4.76
C SER A 106 -0.38 -0.29 -6.08
N THR A 107 0.68 -0.16 -6.88
CA THR A 107 0.99 -1.10 -7.99
C THR A 107 1.00 -2.56 -7.50
N ALA A 108 1.50 -2.78 -6.28
CA ALA A 108 1.58 -4.11 -5.64
C ALA A 108 0.30 -4.47 -4.85
N ALA A 109 -0.85 -3.90 -5.20
CA ALA A 109 -2.13 -4.23 -4.60
C ALA A 109 -2.68 -5.58 -5.07
N ASN A 110 -3.58 -6.13 -4.28
CA ASN A 110 -4.27 -7.39 -4.55
C ASN A 110 -5.67 -7.19 -5.17
N THR A 111 -6.14 -5.96 -5.25
CA THR A 111 -7.40 -5.57 -5.91
C THR A 111 -7.07 -4.87 -7.22
N LYS A 112 -7.81 -5.16 -8.27
CA LYS A 112 -7.65 -4.50 -9.56
C LYS A 112 -7.86 -3.00 -9.43
N LEU A 113 -7.04 -2.22 -10.13
CA LEU A 113 -7.11 -0.76 -10.11
C LEU A 113 -8.49 -0.26 -10.59
N GLU A 114 -9.08 -0.93 -11.59
CA GLU A 114 -10.41 -0.59 -12.10
C GLU A 114 -11.47 -0.75 -11.00
N ARG A 115 -11.37 -1.82 -10.19
CA ARG A 115 -12.31 -2.07 -9.09
C ARG A 115 -12.23 -1.00 -7.99
N ILE A 116 -11.06 -0.51 -7.67
CA ILE A 116 -10.89 0.56 -6.67
C ILE A 116 -11.43 1.88 -7.20
N ALA A 117 -11.22 2.19 -8.48
CA ALA A 117 -11.80 3.38 -9.12
C ALA A 117 -13.34 3.37 -9.10
N GLU A 118 -13.97 2.20 -9.29
CA GLU A 118 -15.43 2.04 -9.13
C GLU A 118 -15.92 2.31 -7.69
N ILE A 119 -15.13 1.87 -6.69
CA ILE A 119 -15.49 1.99 -5.27
C ILE A 119 -15.30 3.40 -4.74
N ALA A 120 -14.26 4.09 -5.18
CA ALA A 120 -13.86 5.42 -4.70
C ALA A 120 -13.63 6.39 -5.87
N PRO A 121 -14.67 6.66 -6.69
CA PRO A 121 -14.53 7.53 -7.85
C PRO A 121 -14.09 8.93 -7.43
N GLY A 122 -13.03 9.45 -8.06
CA GLY A 122 -12.44 10.75 -7.73
C GLY A 122 -11.66 10.80 -6.40
N ASN A 123 -11.75 9.81 -5.52
CA ASN A 123 -10.92 9.70 -4.30
C ASN A 123 -9.72 8.78 -4.49
N ALA A 124 -9.73 7.92 -5.52
CA ALA A 124 -8.65 6.99 -5.79
C ALA A 124 -7.48 7.67 -6.53
N TRP A 125 -6.28 7.55 -5.98
CA TRP A 125 -5.00 7.86 -6.60
C TRP A 125 -4.26 6.57 -6.90
N PHE A 126 -3.42 6.55 -7.92
CA PHE A 126 -2.65 5.37 -8.28
C PHE A 126 -1.16 5.57 -8.03
N GLN A 127 -0.54 4.69 -7.23
CA GLN A 127 0.90 4.70 -7.03
C GLN A 127 1.56 3.75 -8.03
N LEU A 128 2.57 4.29 -8.74
CA LEU A 128 3.33 3.60 -9.76
C LEU A 128 4.74 3.25 -9.26
N TYR A 129 5.08 1.96 -9.32
CA TYR A 129 6.45 1.50 -9.45
C TYR A 129 6.79 1.36 -10.92
N VAL A 130 7.89 1.96 -11.35
CA VAL A 130 8.29 1.91 -12.76
C VAL A 130 8.99 0.59 -13.06
N SER A 131 8.46 -0.15 -14.03
CA SER A 131 9.10 -1.32 -14.61
C SER A 131 10.25 -0.91 -15.55
N ARG A 132 11.20 -1.81 -15.78
CA ARG A 132 12.23 -1.65 -16.81
C ARG A 132 11.69 -1.68 -18.23
N ARG A 133 10.50 -2.21 -18.44
CA ARG A 133 9.84 -2.33 -19.72
C ARG A 133 8.88 -1.17 -19.90
N ASP A 134 9.20 -0.29 -20.83
CA ASP A 134 8.39 0.91 -21.12
C ASP A 134 6.97 0.56 -21.55
N GLU A 135 6.78 -0.61 -22.16
CA GLU A 135 5.48 -1.14 -22.59
C GLU A 135 4.56 -1.43 -21.40
N ASP A 136 5.11 -2.07 -20.34
CA ASP A 136 4.37 -2.40 -19.12
C ASP A 136 3.94 -1.12 -18.39
N VAL A 137 4.85 -0.13 -18.35
CA VAL A 137 4.57 1.20 -17.78
C VAL A 137 3.49 1.90 -18.58
N ALA A 138 3.56 1.83 -19.94
CA ALA A 138 2.58 2.42 -20.80
C ALA A 138 1.18 1.85 -20.57
N ASP A 139 1.07 0.52 -20.53
CA ASP A 139 -0.21 -0.18 -20.36
C ASP A 139 -0.84 0.10 -19.00
N ILE A 140 -0.08 0.01 -17.90
CA ILE A 140 -0.64 0.25 -16.55
C ILE A 140 -1.07 1.71 -16.34
N VAL A 141 -0.33 2.66 -16.93
CA VAL A 141 -0.67 4.08 -16.89
C VAL A 141 -1.96 4.34 -17.69
N GLU A 142 -2.07 3.79 -18.91
CA GLU A 142 -3.28 3.91 -19.73
C GLU A 142 -4.49 3.24 -19.07
N ARG A 143 -4.31 2.10 -18.40
CA ARG A 143 -5.37 1.46 -17.60
C ARG A 143 -5.85 2.36 -16.47
N ALA A 144 -4.91 3.00 -15.75
CA ALA A 144 -5.25 3.92 -14.68
C ALA A 144 -6.02 5.15 -15.22
N GLU A 145 -5.59 5.74 -16.35
CA GLU A 145 -6.32 6.83 -17.00
C GLU A 145 -7.73 6.42 -17.41
N ARG A 146 -7.87 5.27 -18.09
CA ARG A 146 -9.18 4.75 -18.52
C ARG A 146 -10.10 4.45 -17.34
N ALA A 147 -9.55 4.04 -16.21
CA ALA A 147 -10.31 3.82 -14.98
C ALA A 147 -10.70 5.12 -14.25
N GLY A 148 -10.21 6.28 -14.69
CA GLY A 148 -10.57 7.58 -14.13
C GLY A 148 -9.72 8.04 -12.94
N TYR A 149 -8.48 7.55 -12.83
CA TYR A 149 -7.52 8.10 -11.88
C TYR A 149 -6.99 9.46 -12.35
N ASP A 150 -7.11 10.48 -11.48
CA ASP A 150 -6.64 11.83 -11.79
C ASP A 150 -5.21 12.09 -11.29
N VAL A 151 -4.75 11.33 -10.30
CA VAL A 151 -3.45 11.52 -9.66
C VAL A 151 -2.61 10.25 -9.75
N LEU A 152 -1.38 10.42 -10.28
CA LEU A 152 -0.35 9.39 -10.33
C LEU A 152 0.74 9.71 -9.31
N VAL A 153 0.94 8.81 -8.35
CA VAL A 153 1.97 8.92 -7.32
C VAL A 153 3.17 8.06 -7.72
N LEU A 154 4.23 8.71 -8.21
CA LEU A 154 5.43 8.02 -8.64
C LEU A 154 6.35 7.72 -7.45
N THR A 155 6.74 6.45 -7.29
CA THR A 155 7.73 6.02 -6.30
C THR A 155 9.12 5.97 -6.91
N VAL A 156 10.06 6.74 -6.33
CA VAL A 156 11.44 6.92 -6.85
C VAL A 156 12.52 6.57 -5.81
N ASP A 157 12.12 6.15 -4.61
CA ASP A 157 13.01 5.92 -3.46
C ASP A 157 13.40 4.45 -3.24
N VAL A 158 13.11 3.57 -4.20
CA VAL A 158 13.41 2.13 -4.12
C VAL A 158 14.38 1.70 -5.22
N PRO A 159 15.63 2.20 -5.23
CA PRO A 159 16.61 1.81 -6.24
C PRO A 159 17.08 0.35 -6.08
N LEU A 160 16.97 -0.19 -4.87
CA LEU A 160 17.33 -1.56 -4.50
C LEU A 160 16.28 -2.15 -3.57
N ALA A 161 16.08 -3.47 -3.68
CA ALA A 161 15.20 -4.19 -2.76
C ALA A 161 15.71 -4.06 -1.30
N ALA A 162 14.85 -3.58 -0.41
CA ALA A 162 15.16 -3.43 1.00
C ALA A 162 15.35 -4.80 1.67
N ARG A 163 16.39 -4.94 2.49
CA ARG A 163 16.57 -6.14 3.33
C ARG A 163 15.68 -6.03 4.57
N ARG A 164 14.51 -6.63 4.50
CA ARG A 164 13.58 -6.73 5.62
C ARG A 164 13.92 -7.97 6.43
N LEU A 165 14.59 -7.80 7.56
CA LEU A 165 15.18 -8.91 8.31
C LEU A 165 14.13 -9.83 8.93
N ARG A 166 12.95 -9.31 9.30
CA ARG A 166 11.85 -10.13 9.81
C ARG A 166 11.32 -11.05 8.72
N ASP A 167 11.12 -10.51 7.51
CA ASP A 167 10.63 -11.27 6.35
C ASP A 167 11.63 -12.36 5.95
N LEU A 168 12.93 -12.05 5.94
CA LEU A 168 13.98 -13.04 5.68
C LEU A 168 14.01 -14.17 6.72
N ARG A 169 13.81 -13.85 8.02
CA ARG A 169 13.74 -14.87 9.08
C ARG A 169 12.50 -15.74 9.02
N ASN A 170 11.43 -15.23 8.41
CA ASN A 170 10.18 -15.96 8.20
C ASN A 170 10.12 -16.68 6.85
N ASP A 171 11.18 -16.62 6.03
CA ASP A 171 11.20 -17.12 4.64
C ASP A 171 9.99 -16.60 3.84
N PHE A 172 9.63 -15.32 4.10
CA PHE A 172 8.43 -14.72 3.53
C PHE A 172 8.58 -14.51 2.04
N VAL A 173 7.74 -15.17 1.27
CA VAL A 173 7.63 -15.05 -0.18
C VAL A 173 6.15 -14.97 -0.57
N VAL A 174 5.85 -14.41 -1.74
CA VAL A 174 4.47 -14.35 -2.25
C VAL A 174 4.41 -15.04 -3.61
N PRO A 175 3.56 -16.07 -3.77
CA PRO A 175 2.73 -16.70 -2.74
C PRO A 175 3.57 -17.38 -1.65
N PHE A 176 3.09 -17.37 -0.41
CA PHE A 176 3.81 -17.99 0.69
C PHE A 176 3.87 -19.51 0.58
N LYS A 177 5.01 -20.09 1.00
CA LYS A 177 5.21 -21.54 1.02
C LYS A 177 4.70 -22.12 2.33
N ILE A 178 3.98 -23.24 2.26
CA ILE A 178 3.53 -23.95 3.45
C ILE A 178 4.68 -24.81 3.97
N THR A 179 5.47 -24.24 4.87
CA THR A 179 6.47 -24.97 5.65
C THR A 179 5.83 -25.52 6.94
N PRO A 180 6.44 -26.47 7.67
CA PRO A 180 5.91 -26.94 8.95
C PRO A 180 5.64 -25.81 9.94
N ARG A 181 6.50 -24.78 9.96
CA ARG A 181 6.33 -23.58 10.79
C ARG A 181 5.11 -22.78 10.37
N VAL A 182 4.97 -22.49 9.07
CA VAL A 182 3.80 -21.77 8.53
C VAL A 182 2.53 -22.56 8.80
N ALA A 183 2.54 -23.91 8.61
CA ALA A 183 1.39 -24.76 8.91
C ALA A 183 0.95 -24.65 10.39
N LEU A 184 1.90 -24.63 11.34
CA LEU A 184 1.60 -24.41 12.76
C LEU A 184 1.00 -23.01 12.99
N GLU A 185 1.55 -21.97 12.36
CA GLU A 185 1.00 -20.62 12.46
C GLU A 185 -0.43 -20.54 11.89
N LEU A 186 -0.72 -21.21 10.78
CA LEU A 186 -2.07 -21.29 10.21
C LEU A 186 -3.06 -21.99 11.16
N LEU A 187 -2.64 -23.07 11.83
CA LEU A 187 -3.47 -23.78 12.81
C LEU A 187 -3.75 -22.93 14.06
N THR A 188 -2.78 -22.15 14.51
CA THR A 188 -2.94 -21.28 15.70
C THR A 188 -3.69 -19.97 15.41
N HIS A 189 -3.92 -19.63 14.12
CA HIS A 189 -4.68 -18.45 13.68
C HIS A 189 -5.86 -18.85 12.78
N PRO A 190 -6.81 -19.72 13.24
CA PRO A 190 -7.82 -20.34 12.39
C PRO A 190 -8.73 -19.35 11.70
N ARG A 191 -9.04 -18.22 12.36
CA ARG A 191 -9.90 -17.20 11.76
C ARG A 191 -9.26 -16.55 10.54
N TRP A 192 -8.00 -16.13 10.63
CA TRP A 192 -7.27 -15.57 9.51
C TRP A 192 -7.10 -16.59 8.39
N SER A 193 -6.78 -17.84 8.75
CA SER A 193 -6.56 -18.92 7.81
C SER A 193 -7.82 -19.25 7.01
N LEU A 194 -8.97 -19.36 7.67
CA LEU A 194 -10.26 -19.62 7.03
C LEU A 194 -10.72 -18.44 6.15
N GLU A 195 -10.59 -17.20 6.65
CA GLU A 195 -10.91 -15.98 5.90
C GLU A 195 -10.04 -15.91 4.62
N THR A 196 -8.73 -16.20 4.72
CA THR A 196 -7.80 -16.19 3.58
C THR A 196 -8.06 -17.35 2.61
N LEU A 197 -8.34 -18.55 3.11
CA LEU A 197 -8.65 -19.70 2.27
C LEU A 197 -9.93 -19.48 1.46
N SER A 198 -10.97 -18.91 2.09
CA SER A 198 -12.24 -18.63 1.41
C SER A 198 -12.12 -17.53 0.34
N ALA A 199 -11.23 -16.56 0.54
CA ALA A 199 -11.01 -15.45 -0.40
C ALA A 199 -9.95 -15.77 -1.48
N GLY A 200 -9.17 -16.82 -1.29
CA GLY A 200 -8.00 -17.16 -2.09
C GLY A 200 -6.73 -16.44 -1.64
N VAL A 201 -5.58 -17.03 -1.95
CA VAL A 201 -4.27 -16.44 -1.63
C VAL A 201 -4.09 -15.14 -2.41
N PRO A 202 -3.71 -14.03 -1.74
CA PRO A 202 -3.51 -12.75 -2.39
C PRO A 202 -2.47 -12.80 -3.52
N ARG A 203 -2.78 -12.13 -4.63
CA ARG A 203 -1.94 -12.07 -5.84
C ARG A 203 -1.74 -10.61 -6.24
N PHE A 204 -0.67 -10.32 -6.98
CA PHE A 204 -0.37 -8.99 -7.51
C PHE A 204 -1.13 -8.75 -8.83
N VAL A 205 -2.45 -8.63 -8.74
CA VAL A 205 -3.37 -8.67 -9.88
C VAL A 205 -3.16 -7.55 -10.92
N ASN A 206 -2.52 -6.45 -10.54
CA ASN A 206 -2.27 -5.34 -11.45
C ASN A 206 -1.03 -5.53 -12.32
N VAL A 207 -0.10 -6.40 -11.90
CA VAL A 207 1.21 -6.58 -12.57
C VAL A 207 1.50 -8.02 -12.99
N GLU A 208 0.72 -9.00 -12.55
CA GLU A 208 0.96 -10.40 -12.86
C GLU A 208 0.91 -10.72 -14.36
N GLN A 209 0.18 -9.92 -15.13
CA GLN A 209 0.11 -10.07 -16.59
C GLN A 209 1.42 -9.72 -17.30
N TYR A 210 2.28 -8.91 -16.69
CA TYR A 210 3.57 -8.50 -17.23
C TYR A 210 4.69 -9.48 -16.87
N ALA A 211 4.46 -10.36 -15.88
CA ALA A 211 5.45 -11.36 -15.48
C ALA A 211 5.56 -12.50 -16.52
N PRO A 212 6.78 -12.90 -16.93
CA PRO A 212 6.98 -14.04 -17.83
C PRO A 212 6.32 -15.29 -17.28
N MET A 213 5.65 -16.06 -18.16
CA MET A 213 4.93 -17.30 -17.79
C MET A 213 5.79 -18.32 -17.03
N VAL A 214 7.08 -18.33 -17.25
CA VAL A 214 8.06 -19.24 -16.63
C VAL A 214 8.33 -18.92 -15.16
N ASN A 215 8.01 -17.72 -14.68
CA ASN A 215 8.41 -17.23 -13.36
C ASN A 215 7.23 -16.85 -12.43
N ARG A 216 6.04 -17.40 -12.68
CA ARG A 216 4.85 -17.20 -11.82
C ARG A 216 5.07 -17.59 -10.34
N GLN A 217 6.15 -18.34 -10.05
CA GLN A 217 6.49 -18.73 -8.67
C GLN A 217 7.11 -17.61 -7.83
N SER A 218 7.45 -16.47 -8.44
CA SER A 218 8.01 -15.34 -7.69
C SER A 218 7.73 -14.00 -8.36
N ILE A 219 6.44 -13.60 -8.41
CA ILE A 219 6.06 -12.24 -8.85
C ILE A 219 6.74 -11.19 -7.97
N ALA A 220 6.94 -11.47 -6.68
CA ALA A 220 7.71 -10.59 -5.80
C ALA A 220 9.19 -10.49 -6.23
N ALA A 221 9.82 -11.58 -6.66
CA ALA A 221 11.18 -11.54 -7.20
C ALA A 221 11.22 -10.83 -8.56
N TYR A 222 10.20 -11.04 -9.41
CA TYR A 222 10.05 -10.30 -10.66
C TYR A 222 9.91 -8.80 -10.39
N LEU A 223 9.01 -8.37 -9.52
CA LEU A 223 8.88 -6.97 -9.13
C LEU A 223 10.20 -6.42 -8.60
N ASN A 224 10.88 -7.15 -7.72
CA ASN A 224 12.19 -6.75 -7.21
C ASN A 224 13.28 -6.72 -8.29
N SER A 225 13.20 -7.51 -9.37
CA SER A 225 14.13 -7.49 -10.47
C SER A 225 13.85 -6.38 -11.48
N GLU A 226 12.57 -6.07 -11.69
CA GLU A 226 12.11 -5.08 -12.67
C GLU A 226 12.03 -3.66 -12.10
N ILE A 227 11.68 -3.53 -10.80
CA ILE A 227 11.69 -2.24 -10.11
C ILE A 227 13.13 -1.97 -9.66
N ARG A 228 13.99 -1.47 -10.54
CA ARG A 228 15.35 -1.09 -10.16
C ARG A 228 15.76 0.23 -10.79
N GLY A 229 16.39 1.04 -9.97
CA GLY A 229 17.15 2.28 -10.09
C GLY A 229 17.61 2.83 -11.45
N ARG A 230 16.86 2.56 -12.51
CA ARG A 230 17.14 3.07 -13.84
C ARG A 230 16.34 4.32 -14.20
N PHE A 231 15.31 4.63 -13.41
CA PHE A 231 14.42 5.75 -13.69
C PHE A 231 15.12 7.07 -13.39
N ASP A 232 15.25 7.90 -14.41
CA ASP A 232 15.90 9.20 -14.35
C ASP A 232 14.94 10.36 -14.69
N TRP A 233 15.47 11.58 -14.75
CA TRP A 233 14.69 12.77 -15.06
C TRP A 233 14.12 12.79 -16.50
N GLU A 234 14.79 12.15 -17.45
CA GLU A 234 14.30 12.04 -18.83
C GLU A 234 13.14 11.05 -18.89
N ASP A 235 13.19 9.96 -18.14
CA ASP A 235 12.09 9.01 -18.00
C ASP A 235 10.89 9.65 -17.31
N LEU A 236 11.13 10.51 -16.31
CA LEU A 236 10.08 11.30 -15.67
C LEU A 236 9.39 12.25 -16.67
N LYS A 237 10.15 12.93 -17.53
CA LYS A 237 9.57 13.78 -18.58
C LYS A 237 8.70 12.99 -19.55
N LYS A 238 9.15 11.80 -19.98
CA LYS A 238 8.39 10.90 -20.84
C LYS A 238 7.10 10.45 -20.16
N LEU A 239 7.17 10.02 -18.89
CA LEU A 239 6.00 9.64 -18.11
C LEU A 239 5.04 10.80 -17.94
N ARG A 240 5.55 12.01 -17.61
CA ARG A 240 4.74 13.21 -17.46
C ARG A 240 4.04 13.62 -18.75
N ALA A 241 4.70 13.48 -19.89
CA ALA A 241 4.11 13.76 -21.21
C ALA A 241 2.97 12.80 -21.58
N ARG A 242 3.03 11.57 -21.06
CA ARG A 242 1.99 10.54 -21.26
C ARG A 242 0.81 10.70 -20.32
N TRP A 243 1.04 11.02 -19.04
CA TRP A 243 -0.01 11.14 -18.04
C TRP A 243 -0.74 12.49 -18.14
N ARG A 244 -2.07 12.46 -18.32
CA ARG A 244 -2.88 13.68 -18.49
C ARG A 244 -3.30 14.32 -17.16
N GLY A 245 -3.35 13.53 -16.07
CA GLY A 245 -3.72 13.98 -14.74
C GLY A 245 -2.61 14.71 -13.97
N ARG A 246 -2.68 14.69 -12.66
CA ARG A 246 -1.73 15.29 -11.72
C ARG A 246 -0.67 14.30 -11.29
#